data_38c56a310d1cb6053e103c47ae902865
#
_entry.id   38c56a310d1cb6053e103c47ae902865
#
_cell.length_a   1.000
_cell.length_b   1.000
_cell.length_c   1.000
_cell.angle_alpha   90.00
_cell.angle_beta   90.00
_cell.angle_gamma   90.00
#
_symmetry.space_group_name_H-M   'P 1'
#
loop_
_entity.id
_entity.type
_entity.pdbx_description
1 polymer ?
#
loop_
_entity_poly.entity_id
_entity_poly.type
_entity_poly.pdbx_seq_one_letter_code
_entity_poly.pdbx_strand_id
1 'polypeptide(L)'
;VERLKEIVDKLVKSTGYDEISLSSLSTSDYSKLSELTDYLVDEYASNNIGISLPSLRLDNFSMEIAEKIQQVRKSGLTFAPEAGTQRLRDVINKGVSEEDLQNATKKAFEMGWNSVKLYFMIGLPTETYDDLDGIAKLAYDVIDMYREVHNGKLKRSFGVTVSTSTFVPKPFTPFQWHGQDTTEEVVEKQRHLVKKLKNKDIKYNYHDSKTSLMEAVIARGDRRIGKVIYDAFKAGAKFDGWSEYFNLDTWKEAMEKNNLSIDFYPNRERSYDEVFPWDHIDVGVSKKFLIRENEKAKSDTVTPDCRHKCNACGINAHDIGRGMC
;
A
#
# COMPACT_ATOMS: atom_id res chain seq x y z
N VAL A 1 -7.12 18.71 16.96
CA VAL A 1 -6.33 17.94 17.95
C VAL A 1 -7.20 17.58 19.15
N GLU A 2 -7.90 18.54 19.76
CA GLU A 2 -8.66 18.32 21.01
C GLU A 2 -9.65 17.15 20.93
N ARG A 3 -10.38 17.04 19.81
CA ARG A 3 -11.29 15.91 19.60
C ARG A 3 -10.59 14.55 19.56
N LEU A 4 -9.37 14.49 19.02
CA LEU A 4 -8.57 13.26 18.99
C LEU A 4 -8.08 12.90 20.41
N LYS A 5 -7.66 13.88 21.19
CA LYS A 5 -7.29 13.67 22.62
C LYS A 5 -8.46 13.07 23.39
N GLU A 6 -9.67 13.69 23.32
CA GLU A 6 -10.87 13.15 23.95
C GLU A 6 -11.20 11.71 23.57
N ILE A 7 -11.04 11.37 22.26
CA ILE A 7 -11.30 10.01 21.76
C ILE A 7 -10.31 9.04 22.37
N VAL A 8 -9.03 9.37 22.36
CA VAL A 8 -7.98 8.51 22.91
C VAL A 8 -8.18 8.27 24.39
N ASP A 9 -8.44 9.34 25.18
CA ASP A 9 -8.70 9.24 26.62
C ASP A 9 -9.86 8.30 26.94
N LYS A 10 -10.94 8.41 26.18
CA LYS A 10 -12.10 7.52 26.32
C LYS A 10 -11.78 6.09 25.97
N LEU A 11 -11.05 5.86 24.85
CA LEU A 11 -10.67 4.53 24.40
C LEU A 11 -9.77 3.84 25.41
N VAL A 12 -8.71 4.48 25.86
CA VAL A 12 -7.79 3.93 26.86
C VAL A 12 -8.51 3.56 28.15
N LYS A 13 -9.33 4.49 28.67
CA LYS A 13 -10.10 4.26 29.92
C LYS A 13 -11.13 3.14 29.80
N SER A 14 -11.73 2.97 28.63
CA SER A 14 -12.84 2.00 28.44
C SER A 14 -12.38 0.62 28.02
N THR A 15 -11.21 0.49 27.39
CA THR A 15 -10.75 -0.78 26.79
C THR A 15 -9.63 -1.46 27.57
N GLY A 16 -8.78 -0.68 28.25
CA GLY A 16 -7.62 -1.20 28.98
C GLY A 16 -6.49 -1.71 28.06
N TYR A 17 -6.51 -1.36 26.73
CA TYR A 17 -5.40 -1.70 25.84
C TYR A 17 -4.13 -0.91 26.19
N ASP A 18 -2.98 -1.53 25.95
CA ASP A 18 -1.65 -0.99 26.19
C ASP A 18 -0.98 -0.42 24.91
N GLU A 19 -1.76 -0.23 23.83
CA GLU A 19 -1.31 0.37 22.57
C GLU A 19 -2.38 1.27 21.97
N ILE A 20 -1.97 2.47 21.54
CA ILE A 20 -2.75 3.43 20.77
C ILE A 20 -2.20 3.43 19.35
N SER A 21 -3.04 3.12 18.36
CA SER A 21 -2.66 3.22 16.94
C SER A 21 -3.47 4.31 16.27
N LEU A 22 -2.77 5.24 15.60
CA LEU A 22 -3.43 6.21 14.73
C LEU A 22 -3.76 5.55 13.39
N SER A 23 -4.91 5.87 12.81
CA SER A 23 -5.32 5.32 11.51
C SER A 23 -5.52 6.43 10.50
N SER A 24 -4.76 6.37 9.41
CA SER A 24 -4.82 7.31 8.30
C SER A 24 -4.23 6.67 7.04
N LEU A 25 -4.60 7.15 5.86
CA LEU A 25 -3.93 6.79 4.60
C LEU A 25 -2.50 7.34 4.53
N SER A 26 -2.23 8.48 5.19
CA SER A 26 -0.91 9.07 5.34
C SER A 26 -0.85 9.85 6.65
N THR A 27 -0.36 9.22 7.70
CA THR A 27 -0.30 9.83 9.04
C THR A 27 0.64 11.04 9.06
N SER A 28 1.74 11.00 8.32
CA SER A 28 2.71 12.10 8.22
C SER A 28 2.18 13.37 7.54
N ASP A 29 1.08 13.28 6.79
CA ASP A 29 0.47 14.46 6.14
C ASP A 29 -0.45 15.27 7.08
N TYR A 30 -0.72 14.76 8.29
CA TYR A 30 -1.51 15.51 9.26
C TYR A 30 -0.72 16.68 9.83
N SER A 31 -1.17 17.90 9.52
CA SER A 31 -0.46 19.15 9.85
C SER A 31 -0.22 19.39 11.36
N LYS A 32 -0.97 18.70 12.22
CA LYS A 32 -0.86 18.77 13.69
C LYS A 32 -0.34 17.48 14.32
N LEU A 33 0.39 16.67 13.54
CA LEU A 33 0.89 15.38 14.00
C LEU A 33 1.84 15.53 15.19
N SER A 34 2.76 16.49 15.15
CA SER A 34 3.71 16.72 16.25
C SER A 34 2.97 17.06 17.55
N GLU A 35 2.03 18.03 17.50
CA GLU A 35 1.23 18.43 18.67
C GLU A 35 0.43 17.26 19.26
N LEU A 36 -0.15 16.43 18.40
CA LEU A 36 -0.89 15.23 18.84
C LEU A 36 0.05 14.20 19.47
N THR A 37 1.21 13.97 18.85
CA THR A 37 2.20 12.99 19.32
C THR A 37 2.81 13.41 20.65
N ASP A 38 3.12 14.71 20.82
CA ASP A 38 3.62 15.25 22.09
C ASP A 38 2.63 14.96 23.22
N TYR A 39 1.35 15.27 23.00
CA TYR A 39 0.32 14.95 23.98
C TYR A 39 0.24 13.45 24.32
N LEU A 40 0.25 12.60 23.28
CA LEU A 40 0.14 11.14 23.48
C LEU A 40 1.33 10.58 24.25
N VAL A 41 2.54 11.07 23.99
CA VAL A 41 3.76 10.64 24.72
C VAL A 41 3.71 11.15 26.14
N ASP A 42 3.43 12.43 26.37
CA ASP A 42 3.41 13.04 27.70
C ASP A 42 2.37 12.39 28.63
N GLU A 43 1.18 12.07 28.09
CA GLU A 43 0.07 11.52 28.89
C GLU A 43 0.21 10.00 29.12
N TYR A 44 0.71 9.25 28.14
CA TYR A 44 0.60 7.79 28.16
C TYR A 44 1.93 7.04 28.31
N ALA A 45 3.08 7.67 28.05
CA ALA A 45 4.38 6.99 28.14
C ALA A 45 4.68 6.45 29.54
N SER A 46 4.34 7.21 30.58
CA SER A 46 4.54 6.82 31.99
C SER A 46 3.72 5.58 32.39
N ASN A 47 2.63 5.31 31.67
CA ASN A 47 1.76 4.16 31.86
C ASN A 47 2.14 2.95 31.01
N ASN A 48 3.26 3.00 30.27
CA ASN A 48 3.72 1.99 29.32
C ASN A 48 2.73 1.71 28.18
N ILE A 49 1.88 2.68 27.83
CA ILE A 49 0.96 2.57 26.70
C ILE A 49 1.72 2.95 25.42
N GLY A 50 1.91 1.98 24.53
CA GLY A 50 2.64 2.15 23.28
C GLY A 50 1.88 3.04 22.29
N ILE A 51 2.63 3.81 21.48
CA ILE A 51 2.06 4.62 20.40
C ILE A 51 2.56 4.07 19.08
N SER A 52 1.63 3.74 18.17
CA SER A 52 1.91 3.23 16.83
C SER A 52 1.46 4.22 15.77
N LEU A 53 2.36 4.58 14.87
CA LEU A 53 2.10 5.44 13.72
C LEU A 53 2.23 4.63 12.43
N PRO A 54 1.14 4.03 11.95
CA PRO A 54 1.15 3.35 10.65
C PRO A 54 1.19 4.37 9.50
N SER A 55 1.61 3.92 8.33
CA SER A 55 1.58 4.70 7.08
C SER A 55 2.41 6.00 7.13
N LEU A 56 3.63 5.91 7.68
CA LEU A 56 4.59 7.00 7.58
C LEU A 56 5.19 7.05 6.17
N ARG A 57 5.17 8.23 5.57
CA ARG A 57 5.82 8.47 4.28
C ARG A 57 7.33 8.61 4.47
N LEU A 58 8.10 8.07 3.52
CA LEU A 58 9.57 8.12 3.55
C LEU A 58 10.13 9.54 3.40
N ASP A 59 9.50 10.34 2.54
CA ASP A 59 9.89 11.72 2.24
C ASP A 59 9.62 12.71 3.41
N ASN A 60 8.69 12.40 4.31
CA ASN A 60 8.30 13.21 5.45
C ASN A 60 8.52 12.49 6.79
N PHE A 61 9.48 11.57 6.85
CA PHE A 61 9.78 10.84 8.08
C PHE A 61 10.39 11.79 9.12
N SER A 62 9.55 12.25 10.05
CA SER A 62 10.01 13.10 11.16
C SER A 62 10.75 12.28 12.18
N MET A 63 12.06 12.49 12.24
CA MET A 63 12.95 11.87 13.23
C MET A 63 12.55 12.20 14.65
N GLU A 64 12.16 13.44 14.92
CA GLU A 64 11.73 13.90 16.25
C GLU A 64 10.51 13.13 16.76
N ILE A 65 9.54 12.89 15.88
CA ILE A 65 8.34 12.13 16.22
C ILE A 65 8.70 10.66 16.49
N ALA A 66 9.58 10.09 15.66
CA ALA A 66 10.04 8.72 15.84
C ALA A 66 10.81 8.51 17.14
N GLU A 67 11.70 9.45 17.51
CA GLU A 67 12.43 9.43 18.80
C GLU A 67 11.50 9.45 19.99
N LYS A 68 10.51 10.34 19.98
CA LYS A 68 9.53 10.46 21.07
C LYS A 68 8.75 9.15 21.28
N ILE A 69 8.27 8.56 20.21
CA ILE A 69 7.48 7.32 20.28
C ILE A 69 8.33 6.14 20.75
N GLN A 70 9.59 6.05 20.35
CA GLN A 70 10.51 4.99 20.79
C GLN A 70 10.77 4.96 22.29
N GLN A 71 10.63 6.08 22.97
CA GLN A 71 10.83 6.15 24.43
C GLN A 71 9.84 5.25 25.18
N VAL A 72 8.68 5.01 24.59
CA VAL A 72 7.65 4.15 25.20
C VAL A 72 7.82 2.69 24.81
N ARG A 73 7.81 2.40 23.52
CA ARG A 73 7.94 1.02 23.00
C ARG A 73 8.49 1.04 21.59
N LYS A 74 9.48 0.19 21.31
CA LYS A 74 10.02 0.03 19.97
C LYS A 74 9.02 -0.76 19.11
N SER A 75 8.29 -0.07 18.24
CA SER A 75 7.47 -0.68 17.21
C SER A 75 8.31 -1.03 15.99
N GLY A 76 7.87 -1.99 15.17
CA GLY A 76 8.50 -2.28 13.88
C GLY A 76 8.33 -1.10 12.91
N LEU A 77 9.38 -0.79 12.15
CA LEU A 77 9.33 0.27 11.15
C LEU A 77 8.86 -0.30 9.80
N THR A 78 7.90 0.37 9.19
CA THR A 78 7.32 -0.05 7.91
C THR A 78 7.46 1.05 6.88
N PHE A 79 8.05 0.73 5.74
CA PHE A 79 8.16 1.60 4.57
C PHE A 79 7.44 0.98 3.38
N ALA A 80 6.88 1.82 2.52
CA ALA A 80 6.17 1.41 1.32
C ALA A 80 6.79 2.07 0.06
N PRO A 81 7.93 1.54 -0.44
CA PRO A 81 8.47 1.99 -1.72
C PRO A 81 7.53 1.72 -2.90
N GLU A 82 6.66 0.73 -2.78
CA GLU A 82 5.65 0.24 -3.73
C GLU A 82 6.25 -0.47 -4.96
N ALA A 83 7.41 -0.05 -5.46
CA ALA A 83 8.07 -0.65 -6.62
C ALA A 83 9.58 -0.77 -6.42
N GLY A 84 10.21 -1.76 -7.07
CA GLY A 84 11.63 -2.07 -6.89
C GLY A 84 12.59 -1.09 -7.54
N THR A 85 12.19 -0.42 -8.63
CA THR A 85 13.02 0.54 -9.35
C THR A 85 12.46 1.95 -9.30
N GLN A 86 13.34 2.96 -9.52
CA GLN A 86 12.89 4.35 -9.62
C GLN A 86 11.95 4.52 -10.81
N ARG A 87 12.29 3.92 -11.97
CA ARG A 87 11.42 3.93 -13.15
C ARG A 87 9.98 3.52 -12.81
N LEU A 88 9.81 2.38 -12.16
CA LEU A 88 8.46 1.89 -11.85
C LEU A 88 7.78 2.70 -10.75
N ARG A 89 8.54 3.32 -9.82
CA ARG A 89 7.99 4.31 -8.88
C ARG A 89 7.49 5.56 -9.61
N ASP A 90 8.19 5.99 -10.65
CA ASP A 90 7.77 7.13 -11.48
C ASP A 90 6.51 6.80 -12.28
N VAL A 91 6.39 5.58 -12.84
CA VAL A 91 5.17 5.07 -13.50
C VAL A 91 3.94 5.21 -12.59
N ILE A 92 4.06 4.81 -11.34
CA ILE A 92 2.95 4.91 -10.38
C ILE A 92 2.86 6.26 -9.66
N ASN A 93 3.69 7.22 -10.06
CA ASN A 93 3.79 8.56 -9.47
C ASN A 93 3.97 8.53 -7.94
N LYS A 94 4.81 7.62 -7.43
CA LYS A 94 4.98 7.42 -5.98
C LYS A 94 5.71 8.57 -5.29
N GLY A 95 6.50 9.37 -5.98
CA GLY A 95 7.19 10.54 -5.43
C GLY A 95 8.17 10.22 -4.28
N VAL A 96 8.71 8.99 -4.25
CA VAL A 96 9.71 8.53 -3.28
C VAL A 96 10.94 8.07 -4.05
N SER A 97 12.10 8.62 -3.72
CA SER A 97 13.38 8.23 -4.32
C SER A 97 14.03 7.06 -3.58
N GLU A 98 15.02 6.43 -4.24
CA GLU A 98 15.87 5.44 -3.58
C GLU A 98 16.67 6.08 -2.44
N GLU A 99 17.12 7.34 -2.63
CA GLU A 99 17.82 8.12 -1.62
C GLU A 99 16.96 8.38 -0.37
N ASP A 100 15.67 8.69 -0.53
CA ASP A 100 14.74 8.86 0.59
C ASP A 100 14.64 7.59 1.42
N LEU A 101 14.53 6.43 0.76
CA LEU A 101 14.49 5.13 1.42
C LEU A 101 15.79 4.84 2.18
N GLN A 102 16.94 5.09 1.54
CA GLN A 102 18.26 4.88 2.14
C GLN A 102 18.45 5.78 3.36
N ASN A 103 18.16 7.08 3.24
CA ASN A 103 18.29 8.04 4.32
C ASN A 103 17.37 7.71 5.51
N ALA A 104 16.10 7.41 5.26
CA ALA A 104 15.15 7.04 6.31
C ALA A 104 15.56 5.75 7.01
N THR A 105 16.02 4.74 6.26
CA THR A 105 16.46 3.44 6.81
C THR A 105 17.73 3.57 7.64
N LYS A 106 18.73 4.29 7.15
CA LYS A 106 20.00 4.52 7.85
C LYS A 106 19.76 5.23 9.17
N LYS A 107 19.01 6.33 9.16
CA LYS A 107 18.62 7.06 10.37
C LYS A 107 17.89 6.17 11.37
N ALA A 108 16.94 5.34 10.89
CA ALA A 108 16.25 4.41 11.77
C ALA A 108 17.21 3.45 12.48
N PHE A 109 18.21 2.93 11.78
CA PHE A 109 19.21 2.05 12.37
C PHE A 109 20.13 2.77 13.37
N GLU A 110 20.54 4.00 13.06
CA GLU A 110 21.30 4.86 13.98
C GLU A 110 20.54 5.10 15.30
N MET A 111 19.21 5.22 15.23
CA MET A 111 18.33 5.34 16.39
C MET A 111 18.03 4.01 17.09
N GLY A 112 18.57 2.90 16.59
CA GLY A 112 18.50 1.59 17.24
C GLY A 112 17.34 0.70 16.85
N TRP A 113 16.63 0.99 15.74
CA TRP A 113 15.77 -0.01 15.11
C TRP A 113 16.60 -1.19 14.62
N ASN A 114 16.04 -2.38 14.73
CA ASN A 114 16.70 -3.61 14.29
C ASN A 114 15.88 -4.37 13.23
N SER A 115 14.71 -3.89 12.87
CA SER A 115 13.88 -4.52 11.84
C SER A 115 13.16 -3.49 11.02
N VAL A 116 13.07 -3.77 9.71
CA VAL A 116 12.35 -2.95 8.74
C VAL A 116 11.44 -3.85 7.92
N LYS A 117 10.23 -3.37 7.66
CA LYS A 117 9.29 -4.01 6.75
C LYS A 117 9.12 -3.14 5.50
N LEU A 118 9.30 -3.75 4.34
CA LEU A 118 9.14 -3.11 3.03
C LEU A 118 7.92 -3.66 2.33
N TYR A 119 7.03 -2.77 1.89
CA TYR A 119 5.86 -3.13 1.09
C TYR A 119 6.07 -2.77 -0.37
N PHE A 120 5.69 -3.71 -1.25
CA PHE A 120 5.72 -3.55 -2.70
C PHE A 120 4.44 -4.08 -3.33
N MET A 121 4.16 -3.63 -4.53
CA MET A 121 3.19 -4.24 -5.45
C MET A 121 3.95 -4.98 -6.56
N ILE A 122 3.37 -6.08 -7.05
CA ILE A 122 3.81 -6.80 -8.25
C ILE A 122 2.66 -6.87 -9.25
N GLY A 123 2.99 -6.95 -10.54
CA GLY A 123 2.00 -6.87 -11.62
C GLY A 123 1.56 -5.45 -11.94
N LEU A 124 2.40 -4.46 -11.64
CA LEU A 124 2.13 -3.06 -12.01
C LEU A 124 2.20 -2.87 -13.54
N PRO A 125 1.43 -1.93 -14.09
CA PRO A 125 1.56 -1.58 -15.51
C PRO A 125 3.01 -1.27 -15.89
N THR A 126 3.49 -1.80 -17.00
CA THR A 126 4.86 -1.71 -17.52
C THR A 126 5.95 -2.41 -16.70
N GLU A 127 5.60 -3.18 -15.67
CA GLU A 127 6.56 -3.92 -14.84
C GLU A 127 7.34 -4.94 -15.67
N THR A 128 8.63 -5.02 -15.40
CA THR A 128 9.56 -6.00 -15.97
C THR A 128 10.23 -6.83 -14.87
N TYR A 129 10.94 -7.89 -15.24
CA TYR A 129 11.71 -8.67 -14.27
C TYR A 129 12.86 -7.87 -13.64
N ASP A 130 13.39 -6.84 -14.31
CA ASP A 130 14.38 -5.93 -13.72
C ASP A 130 13.78 -5.13 -12.56
N ASP A 131 12.49 -4.80 -12.63
CA ASP A 131 11.79 -4.13 -11.52
C ASP A 131 11.58 -5.06 -10.33
N LEU A 132 11.32 -6.35 -10.59
CA LEU A 132 11.25 -7.37 -9.53
C LEU A 132 12.62 -7.61 -8.90
N ASP A 133 13.69 -7.66 -9.69
CA ASP A 133 15.07 -7.75 -9.20
C ASP A 133 15.43 -6.53 -8.35
N GLY A 134 14.89 -5.35 -8.69
CA GLY A 134 14.99 -4.13 -7.91
C GLY A 134 14.42 -4.28 -6.49
N ILE A 135 13.32 -5.03 -6.30
CA ILE A 135 12.79 -5.33 -4.97
C ILE A 135 13.83 -6.10 -4.12
N ALA A 136 14.47 -7.11 -4.73
CA ALA A 136 15.50 -7.87 -4.04
C ALA A 136 16.72 -7.00 -3.73
N LYS A 137 17.17 -6.16 -4.69
CA LYS A 137 18.26 -5.21 -4.49
C LYS A 137 18.00 -4.31 -3.28
N LEU A 138 16.83 -3.66 -3.21
CA LEU A 138 16.47 -2.78 -2.10
C LEU A 138 16.50 -3.51 -0.75
N ALA A 139 16.06 -4.78 -0.70
CA ALA A 139 16.12 -5.57 0.54
C ALA A 139 17.57 -5.87 0.97
N TYR A 140 18.47 -6.14 0.03
CA TYR A 140 19.89 -6.34 0.32
C TYR A 140 20.58 -5.02 0.70
N ASP A 141 20.25 -3.92 0.04
CA ASP A 141 20.77 -2.58 0.40
C ASP A 141 20.44 -2.23 1.86
N VAL A 142 19.24 -2.59 2.33
CA VAL A 142 18.85 -2.41 3.75
C VAL A 142 19.75 -3.23 4.69
N ILE A 143 20.12 -4.46 4.34
CA ILE A 143 21.05 -5.27 5.13
C ILE A 143 22.42 -4.61 5.18
N ASP A 144 22.93 -4.12 4.05
CA ASP A 144 24.23 -3.49 3.96
C ASP A 144 24.27 -2.16 4.71
N MET A 145 23.24 -1.33 4.64
CA MET A 145 23.09 -0.14 5.47
C MET A 145 23.12 -0.45 6.98
N TYR A 146 22.48 -1.53 7.41
CA TYR A 146 22.55 -1.94 8.81
C TYR A 146 23.98 -2.31 9.23
N ARG A 147 24.70 -3.03 8.35
CA ARG A 147 26.11 -3.38 8.59
C ARG A 147 26.98 -2.14 8.69
N GLU A 148 26.80 -1.16 7.80
CA GLU A 148 27.53 0.11 7.85
C GLU A 148 27.35 0.81 9.20
N VAL A 149 26.12 0.98 9.66
CA VAL A 149 25.79 1.64 10.93
C VAL A 149 26.37 0.87 12.14
N HIS A 150 26.45 -0.47 12.06
CA HIS A 150 26.88 -1.32 13.18
C HIS A 150 28.27 -1.94 12.99
N ASN A 151 29.19 -1.29 12.26
CA ASN A 151 30.56 -1.73 12.05
C ASN A 151 30.68 -3.18 11.56
N GLY A 152 29.90 -3.54 10.57
CA GLY A 152 29.89 -4.85 9.91
C GLY A 152 29.11 -5.95 10.67
N LYS A 153 28.54 -5.66 11.82
CA LYS A 153 27.86 -6.66 12.67
C LYS A 153 26.36 -6.65 12.49
N LEU A 154 25.76 -7.83 12.34
CA LEU A 154 24.31 -8.02 12.41
C LEU A 154 23.92 -8.49 13.81
N LYS A 155 23.01 -7.79 14.47
CA LYS A 155 22.44 -8.24 15.75
C LYS A 155 21.52 -9.43 15.49
N ARG A 156 21.37 -10.33 16.47
CA ARG A 156 20.46 -11.49 16.37
C ARG A 156 18.99 -11.09 16.13
N SER A 157 18.61 -9.89 16.58
CA SER A 157 17.26 -9.34 16.39
C SER A 157 17.08 -8.59 15.08
N PHE A 158 18.12 -8.51 14.23
CA PHE A 158 18.02 -7.86 12.93
C PHE A 158 17.18 -8.68 11.95
N GLY A 159 16.38 -8.01 11.11
CA GLY A 159 15.63 -8.65 10.05
C GLY A 159 14.96 -7.67 9.11
N VAL A 160 14.89 -8.06 7.84
CA VAL A 160 14.13 -7.37 6.80
C VAL A 160 12.92 -8.20 6.44
N THR A 161 11.73 -7.61 6.47
CA THR A 161 10.53 -8.26 5.95
C THR A 161 10.13 -7.60 4.65
N VAL A 162 10.13 -8.34 3.55
CA VAL A 162 9.58 -7.91 2.26
C VAL A 162 8.17 -8.46 2.15
N SER A 163 7.20 -7.61 1.84
CA SER A 163 5.82 -8.03 1.61
C SER A 163 5.35 -7.51 0.26
N THR A 164 4.85 -8.40 -0.61
CA THR A 164 4.28 -8.02 -1.89
C THR A 164 2.79 -8.28 -1.93
N SER A 165 2.03 -7.32 -2.49
CA SER A 165 0.64 -7.48 -2.89
C SER A 165 0.55 -7.50 -4.41
N THR A 166 -0.43 -8.22 -4.95
CA THR A 166 -0.72 -8.17 -6.39
C THR A 166 -1.45 -6.86 -6.70
N PHE A 167 -1.03 -6.19 -7.76
CA PHE A 167 -1.71 -5.00 -8.26
C PHE A 167 -3.15 -5.34 -8.68
N VAL A 168 -4.10 -4.54 -8.21
CA VAL A 168 -5.51 -4.61 -8.59
C VAL A 168 -5.93 -3.25 -9.13
N PRO A 169 -6.27 -3.14 -10.43
CA PRO A 169 -6.75 -1.89 -11.00
C PRO A 169 -8.02 -1.42 -10.30
N LYS A 170 -8.03 -0.18 -9.81
CA LYS A 170 -9.16 0.38 -9.06
C LYS A 170 -9.91 1.42 -9.89
N PRO A 171 -11.25 1.54 -9.71
CA PRO A 171 -12.03 2.64 -10.26
C PRO A 171 -11.44 4.01 -9.90
N PHE A 172 -11.65 4.98 -10.79
CA PHE A 172 -11.22 6.37 -10.60
C PHE A 172 -9.73 6.58 -10.41
N THR A 173 -8.90 5.63 -10.86
CA THR A 173 -7.44 5.77 -10.90
C THR A 173 -6.94 5.80 -12.34
N PRO A 174 -5.74 6.34 -12.60
CA PRO A 174 -5.14 6.31 -13.95
C PRO A 174 -5.05 4.90 -14.54
N PHE A 175 -4.94 3.87 -13.71
CA PHE A 175 -4.77 2.48 -14.14
C PHE A 175 -6.09 1.68 -14.25
N GLN A 176 -7.25 2.32 -14.15
CA GLN A 176 -8.55 1.62 -14.25
C GLN A 176 -8.78 0.91 -15.60
N TRP A 177 -8.02 1.27 -16.64
CA TRP A 177 -8.08 0.66 -17.97
C TRP A 177 -7.21 -0.59 -18.12
N HIS A 178 -6.18 -0.72 -17.27
CA HIS A 178 -5.26 -1.87 -17.33
C HIS A 178 -5.91 -3.16 -16.83
N GLY A 179 -5.45 -4.30 -17.36
CA GLY A 179 -5.72 -5.61 -16.80
C GLY A 179 -4.85 -5.89 -15.59
N GLN A 180 -5.32 -6.78 -14.72
CA GLN A 180 -4.47 -7.44 -13.74
C GLN A 180 -3.71 -8.58 -14.42
N ASP A 181 -2.50 -8.89 -13.99
CA ASP A 181 -1.81 -10.11 -14.40
C ASP A 181 -2.67 -11.36 -14.12
N THR A 182 -2.51 -12.38 -14.93
CA THR A 182 -3.13 -13.68 -14.69
C THR A 182 -2.59 -14.32 -13.40
N THR A 183 -3.33 -15.26 -12.84
CA THR A 183 -2.89 -16.00 -11.65
C THR A 183 -1.54 -16.68 -11.88
N GLU A 184 -1.32 -17.21 -13.08
CA GLU A 184 -0.09 -17.88 -13.50
C GLU A 184 1.08 -16.91 -13.52
N GLU A 185 0.93 -15.73 -14.14
CA GLU A 185 1.96 -14.68 -14.18
C GLU A 185 2.30 -14.19 -12.77
N VAL A 186 1.29 -13.96 -11.92
CA VAL A 186 1.52 -13.58 -10.51
C VAL A 186 2.33 -14.64 -9.78
N VAL A 187 1.98 -15.93 -9.92
CA VAL A 187 2.70 -17.03 -9.28
C VAL A 187 4.14 -17.15 -9.79
N GLU A 188 4.38 -16.92 -11.08
CA GLU A 188 5.75 -16.91 -11.64
C GLU A 188 6.59 -15.77 -11.04
N LYS A 189 6.04 -14.56 -10.96
CA LYS A 189 6.69 -13.40 -10.32
C LYS A 189 6.98 -13.65 -8.84
N GLN A 190 6.05 -14.23 -8.09
CA GLN A 190 6.25 -14.62 -6.70
C GLN A 190 7.37 -15.66 -6.55
N ARG A 191 7.40 -16.69 -7.40
CA ARG A 191 8.47 -17.69 -7.40
C ARG A 191 9.83 -17.10 -7.74
N HIS A 192 9.87 -16.12 -8.64
CA HIS A 192 11.09 -15.39 -8.96
C HIS A 192 11.62 -14.67 -7.71
N LEU A 193 10.77 -13.92 -7.01
CA LEU A 193 11.13 -13.21 -5.79
C LEU A 193 11.53 -14.16 -4.64
N VAL A 194 10.87 -15.31 -4.50
CA VAL A 194 11.28 -16.35 -3.52
C VAL A 194 12.74 -16.77 -3.75
N LYS A 195 13.15 -16.92 -5.02
CA LYS A 195 14.54 -17.28 -5.35
C LYS A 195 15.52 -16.13 -5.07
N LYS A 196 15.15 -14.90 -5.44
CA LYS A 196 16.03 -13.72 -5.30
C LYS A 196 16.17 -13.25 -3.85
N LEU A 197 15.15 -13.41 -3.03
CA LEU A 197 15.13 -13.00 -1.61
C LEU A 197 15.59 -14.12 -0.66
N LYS A 198 16.24 -15.17 -1.17
CA LYS A 198 16.71 -16.28 -0.35
C LYS A 198 17.89 -15.86 0.53
N ASN A 199 17.60 -15.35 1.72
CA ASN A 199 18.57 -14.93 2.72
C ASN A 199 17.97 -15.16 4.12
N LYS A 200 18.78 -15.62 5.10
CA LYS A 200 18.33 -15.90 6.48
C LYS A 200 17.81 -14.67 7.22
N ASP A 201 18.26 -13.47 6.83
CA ASP A 201 17.92 -12.20 7.45
C ASP A 201 16.75 -11.51 6.70
N ILE A 202 16.22 -12.13 5.64
CA ILE A 202 15.06 -11.66 4.87
C ILE A 202 13.90 -12.63 5.04
N LYS A 203 12.76 -12.11 5.48
CA LYS A 203 11.48 -12.80 5.43
C LYS A 203 10.66 -12.27 4.27
N TYR A 204 10.25 -13.14 3.34
CA TYR A 204 9.38 -12.77 2.24
C TYR A 204 7.94 -13.25 2.47
N ASN A 205 6.98 -12.35 2.38
CA ASN A 205 5.55 -12.63 2.43
C ASN A 205 4.89 -12.11 1.16
N TYR A 206 3.85 -12.78 0.68
CA TYR A 206 3.06 -12.33 -0.46
C TYR A 206 1.60 -12.69 -0.29
N HIS A 207 0.72 -11.92 -0.92
CA HIS A 207 -0.71 -12.20 -0.95
C HIS A 207 -1.01 -13.38 -1.86
N ASP A 208 -2.03 -14.13 -1.50
CA ASP A 208 -2.53 -15.23 -2.33
C ASP A 208 -3.07 -14.70 -3.67
N SER A 209 -2.62 -15.29 -4.78
CA SER A 209 -2.98 -14.85 -6.12
C SER A 209 -4.46 -15.07 -6.44
N LYS A 210 -5.08 -16.10 -5.88
CA LYS A 210 -6.50 -16.43 -6.11
C LYS A 210 -7.40 -15.43 -5.37
N THR A 211 -7.02 -15.01 -4.15
CA THR A 211 -7.74 -13.96 -3.42
C THR A 211 -7.62 -12.63 -4.16
N SER A 212 -6.43 -12.31 -4.71
CA SER A 212 -6.21 -11.11 -5.51
C SER A 212 -7.02 -11.13 -6.82
N LEU A 213 -7.18 -12.30 -7.45
CA LEU A 213 -8.05 -12.46 -8.61
C LEU A 213 -9.51 -12.10 -8.26
N MET A 214 -10.05 -12.64 -7.16
CA MET A 214 -11.41 -12.33 -6.74
C MET A 214 -11.59 -10.88 -6.33
N GLU A 215 -10.60 -10.26 -5.72
CA GLU A 215 -10.61 -8.82 -5.45
C GLU A 215 -10.77 -8.02 -6.74
N ALA A 216 -10.04 -8.39 -7.80
CA ALA A 216 -10.15 -7.72 -9.10
C ALA A 216 -11.48 -7.98 -9.79
N VAL A 217 -12.03 -9.19 -9.70
CA VAL A 217 -13.39 -9.52 -10.20
C VAL A 217 -14.43 -8.58 -9.57
N ILE A 218 -14.39 -8.42 -8.26
CA ILE A 218 -15.34 -7.57 -7.53
C ILE A 218 -15.08 -6.08 -7.81
N ALA A 219 -13.82 -5.64 -7.75
CA ALA A 219 -13.47 -4.23 -7.93
C ALA A 219 -13.74 -3.71 -9.35
N ARG A 220 -13.64 -4.57 -10.37
CA ARG A 220 -13.83 -4.22 -11.77
C ARG A 220 -15.17 -4.69 -12.36
N GLY A 221 -15.95 -5.40 -11.55
CA GLY A 221 -17.20 -6.00 -11.93
C GLY A 221 -18.32 -5.00 -12.18
N ASP A 222 -19.38 -5.47 -12.81
CA ASP A 222 -20.62 -4.75 -13.01
C ASP A 222 -21.76 -5.33 -12.15
N ARG A 223 -23.00 -4.85 -12.33
CA ARG A 223 -24.16 -5.27 -11.53
C ARG A 223 -24.41 -6.78 -11.51
N ARG A 224 -23.94 -7.53 -12.52
CA ARG A 224 -24.10 -8.99 -12.58
C ARG A 224 -23.33 -9.69 -11.45
N ILE A 225 -22.23 -9.08 -10.99
CA ILE A 225 -21.44 -9.61 -9.87
C ILE A 225 -22.25 -9.68 -8.57
N GLY A 226 -23.22 -8.79 -8.37
CA GLY A 226 -24.11 -8.86 -7.21
C GLY A 226 -24.86 -10.20 -7.11
N LYS A 227 -25.27 -10.77 -8.25
CA LYS A 227 -25.91 -12.10 -8.29
C LYS A 227 -24.91 -13.22 -8.03
N VAL A 228 -23.69 -13.09 -8.56
CA VAL A 228 -22.60 -14.04 -8.27
C VAL A 228 -22.29 -14.09 -6.78
N ILE A 229 -22.16 -12.93 -6.14
CA ILE A 229 -21.93 -12.84 -4.68
C ILE A 229 -23.05 -13.56 -3.92
N TYR A 230 -24.30 -13.33 -4.31
CA TYR A 230 -25.44 -13.98 -3.67
C TYR A 230 -25.41 -15.52 -3.86
N ASP A 231 -25.11 -15.99 -5.07
CA ASP A 231 -25.03 -17.42 -5.36
C ASP A 231 -23.83 -18.08 -4.62
N ALA A 232 -22.67 -17.44 -4.59
CA ALA A 232 -21.52 -17.90 -3.84
C ALA A 232 -21.84 -17.98 -2.33
N PHE A 233 -22.47 -16.94 -1.78
CA PHE A 233 -22.92 -16.96 -0.38
C PHE A 233 -23.87 -18.12 -0.10
N LYS A 234 -24.84 -18.39 -0.98
CA LYS A 234 -25.76 -19.53 -0.86
C LYS A 234 -25.07 -20.88 -0.95
N ALA A 235 -23.97 -20.95 -1.71
CA ALA A 235 -23.11 -22.13 -1.82
C ALA A 235 -22.14 -22.30 -0.64
N GLY A 236 -22.13 -21.36 0.32
CA GLY A 236 -21.37 -21.45 1.57
C GLY A 236 -20.14 -20.57 1.66
N ALA A 237 -19.85 -19.72 0.66
CA ALA A 237 -18.77 -18.74 0.73
C ALA A 237 -19.02 -17.74 1.88
N LYS A 238 -18.14 -17.76 2.88
CA LYS A 238 -18.17 -16.90 4.07
C LYS A 238 -16.75 -16.72 4.58
N PHE A 239 -16.47 -15.54 5.12
CA PHE A 239 -15.18 -15.24 5.72
C PHE A 239 -13.99 -15.37 4.73
N ASP A 240 -14.19 -15.05 3.46
CA ASP A 240 -13.21 -15.19 2.38
C ASP A 240 -11.94 -14.32 2.56
N GLY A 241 -11.90 -13.42 3.57
CA GLY A 241 -10.71 -12.73 4.00
C GLY A 241 -9.69 -13.60 4.72
N TRP A 242 -10.06 -14.81 5.14
CA TRP A 242 -9.19 -15.80 5.74
C TRP A 242 -8.94 -16.96 4.78
N SER A 243 -7.69 -17.26 4.53
CA SER A 243 -7.27 -18.27 3.54
C SER A 243 -7.84 -19.67 3.80
N GLU A 244 -8.09 -20.03 5.05
CA GLU A 244 -8.68 -21.29 5.44
C GLU A 244 -10.17 -21.43 5.08
N TYR A 245 -10.85 -20.31 4.85
CA TYR A 245 -12.26 -20.30 4.45
C TYR A 245 -12.48 -19.98 2.98
N PHE A 246 -11.48 -19.38 2.33
CA PHE A 246 -11.58 -18.99 0.93
C PHE A 246 -11.54 -20.20 0.01
N ASN A 247 -12.57 -20.36 -0.83
CA ASN A 247 -12.65 -21.40 -1.84
C ASN A 247 -12.96 -20.79 -3.22
N LEU A 248 -11.92 -20.75 -4.09
CA LEU A 248 -12.06 -20.20 -5.43
C LEU A 248 -13.06 -20.96 -6.29
N ASP A 249 -13.19 -22.29 -6.13
CA ASP A 249 -14.06 -23.11 -6.99
C ASP A 249 -15.54 -22.77 -6.74
N THR A 250 -15.93 -22.46 -5.51
CA THR A 250 -17.27 -21.95 -5.18
C THR A 250 -17.58 -20.65 -5.95
N TRP A 251 -16.59 -19.76 -6.08
CA TRP A 251 -16.74 -18.52 -6.84
C TRP A 251 -16.79 -18.77 -8.35
N LYS A 252 -15.98 -19.70 -8.89
CA LYS A 252 -16.03 -20.10 -10.29
C LYS A 252 -17.39 -20.67 -10.68
N GLU A 253 -17.91 -21.59 -9.89
CA GLU A 253 -19.24 -22.17 -10.09
C GLU A 253 -20.35 -21.10 -10.06
N ALA A 254 -20.26 -20.14 -9.14
CA ALA A 254 -21.19 -19.02 -9.08
C ALA A 254 -21.10 -18.10 -10.31
N MET A 255 -19.88 -17.88 -10.85
CA MET A 255 -19.68 -17.12 -12.08
C MET A 255 -20.29 -17.86 -13.28
N GLU A 256 -19.99 -19.15 -13.46
CA GLU A 256 -20.50 -20.00 -14.54
C GLU A 256 -22.02 -20.09 -14.53
N LYS A 257 -22.63 -20.28 -13.35
CA LYS A 257 -24.08 -20.28 -13.16
C LYS A 257 -24.73 -18.99 -13.65
N ASN A 258 -24.01 -17.88 -13.61
CA ASN A 258 -24.48 -16.58 -14.09
C ASN A 258 -24.00 -16.25 -15.52
N ASN A 259 -23.49 -17.23 -16.26
CA ASN A 259 -22.94 -17.09 -17.61
C ASN A 259 -21.82 -16.03 -17.68
N LEU A 260 -20.94 -15.98 -16.69
CA LEU A 260 -19.79 -15.09 -16.61
C LEU A 260 -18.50 -15.88 -16.54
N SER A 261 -17.46 -15.38 -17.21
CA SER A 261 -16.07 -15.88 -17.05
C SER A 261 -15.39 -15.14 -15.90
N ILE A 262 -14.66 -15.87 -15.07
CA ILE A 262 -13.90 -15.28 -13.95
C ILE A 262 -12.79 -14.34 -14.45
N ASP A 263 -12.20 -14.62 -15.61
CA ASP A 263 -11.09 -13.86 -16.19
C ASP A 263 -11.54 -12.60 -16.95
N PHE A 264 -12.84 -12.47 -17.25
CA PHE A 264 -13.36 -11.37 -18.04
C PHE A 264 -13.16 -10.00 -17.38
N TYR A 265 -13.35 -9.90 -16.08
CA TYR A 265 -13.25 -8.63 -15.37
C TYR A 265 -11.81 -8.27 -14.99
N PRO A 266 -11.01 -9.18 -14.41
CA PRO A 266 -9.69 -8.84 -13.89
C PRO A 266 -8.63 -8.62 -14.99
N ASN A 267 -8.53 -9.54 -15.96
CA ASN A 267 -7.35 -9.61 -16.82
C ASN A 267 -7.45 -8.76 -18.10
N ARG A 268 -8.66 -8.36 -18.48
CA ARG A 268 -8.89 -7.63 -19.73
C ARG A 268 -8.46 -6.17 -19.63
N GLU A 269 -7.69 -5.69 -20.60
CA GLU A 269 -7.53 -4.26 -20.83
C GLU A 269 -8.83 -3.65 -21.38
N ARG A 270 -9.08 -2.39 -21.09
CA ARG A 270 -10.26 -1.64 -21.50
C ARG A 270 -9.87 -0.41 -22.30
N SER A 271 -10.64 -0.06 -23.31
CA SER A 271 -10.40 1.16 -24.07
C SER A 271 -10.84 2.41 -23.31
N TYR A 272 -10.29 3.58 -23.67
CA TYR A 272 -10.72 4.86 -23.09
C TYR A 272 -12.17 5.21 -23.45
N ASP A 273 -12.73 4.63 -24.51
CA ASP A 273 -14.12 4.87 -24.95
C ASP A 273 -15.11 3.94 -24.25
N GLU A 274 -14.64 2.92 -23.53
CA GLU A 274 -15.50 2.02 -22.79
C GLU A 274 -16.21 2.77 -21.64
N VAL A 275 -17.53 2.50 -21.52
CA VAL A 275 -18.33 3.01 -20.40
C VAL A 275 -18.18 2.04 -19.23
N PHE A 276 -17.72 2.55 -18.12
CA PHE A 276 -17.49 1.75 -16.91
C PHE A 276 -18.73 1.69 -16.01
N PRO A 277 -18.87 0.63 -15.22
CA PRO A 277 -19.98 0.50 -14.27
C PRO A 277 -20.09 1.66 -13.28
N TRP A 278 -19.00 2.37 -13.03
CA TRP A 278 -18.90 3.50 -12.10
C TRP A 278 -18.90 4.88 -12.74
N ASP A 279 -18.97 5.00 -14.07
CA ASP A 279 -18.92 6.29 -14.79
C ASP A 279 -20.09 7.23 -14.46
N HIS A 280 -21.15 6.70 -13.83
CA HIS A 280 -22.28 7.50 -13.32
C HIS A 280 -22.02 8.18 -11.98
N ILE A 281 -20.89 7.88 -11.32
CA ILE A 281 -20.49 8.47 -10.04
C ILE A 281 -19.48 9.58 -10.31
N ASP A 282 -19.81 10.80 -9.91
CA ASP A 282 -18.88 11.91 -9.97
C ASP A 282 -18.06 12.00 -8.67
N VAL A 283 -16.76 11.76 -8.79
CA VAL A 283 -15.80 11.87 -7.68
C VAL A 283 -15.00 13.16 -7.72
N GLY A 284 -15.37 14.10 -8.59
CA GLY A 284 -14.68 15.38 -8.77
C GLY A 284 -13.42 15.30 -9.63
N VAL A 285 -12.95 14.11 -10.00
CA VAL A 285 -11.76 13.93 -10.85
C VAL A 285 -12.20 13.59 -12.27
N SER A 286 -11.78 14.39 -13.25
CA SER A 286 -12.22 14.24 -14.64
C SER A 286 -11.58 13.02 -15.32
N LYS A 287 -12.34 12.32 -16.18
CA LYS A 287 -11.84 11.23 -17.02
C LYS A 287 -10.66 11.67 -17.89
N LYS A 288 -10.67 12.91 -18.40
CA LYS A 288 -9.56 13.48 -19.18
C LYS A 288 -8.26 13.56 -18.37
N PHE A 289 -8.33 13.91 -17.10
CA PHE A 289 -7.18 13.91 -16.22
C PHE A 289 -6.63 12.49 -16.03
N LEU A 290 -7.49 11.52 -15.71
CA LEU A 290 -7.08 10.13 -15.52
C LEU A 290 -6.43 9.53 -16.78
N ILE A 291 -6.96 9.82 -17.99
CA ILE A 291 -6.36 9.41 -19.26
C ILE A 291 -4.97 10.04 -19.43
N ARG A 292 -4.85 11.35 -19.18
CA ARG A 292 -3.56 12.04 -19.29
C ARG A 292 -2.52 11.46 -18.34
N GLU A 293 -2.91 11.16 -17.12
CA GLU A 293 -1.99 10.54 -16.15
C GLU A 293 -1.65 9.09 -16.52
N ASN A 294 -2.57 8.35 -17.13
CA ASN A 294 -2.28 7.02 -17.67
C ASN A 294 -1.25 7.09 -18.82
N GLU A 295 -1.40 8.04 -19.75
CA GLU A 295 -0.43 8.22 -20.85
C GLU A 295 0.95 8.68 -20.34
N LYS A 296 1.00 9.52 -19.32
CA LYS A 296 2.25 9.89 -18.65
C LYS A 296 2.93 8.70 -18.00
N ALA A 297 2.17 7.86 -17.31
CA ALA A 297 2.66 6.64 -16.70
C ALA A 297 3.33 5.70 -17.72
N LYS A 298 2.73 5.54 -18.91
CA LYS A 298 3.32 4.75 -20.01
C LYS A 298 4.65 5.31 -20.53
N SER A 299 4.95 6.57 -20.28
CA SER A 299 6.20 7.25 -20.67
C SER A 299 7.08 7.61 -19.46
N ASP A 300 6.88 6.94 -18.32
CA ASP A 300 7.61 7.13 -17.07
C ASP A 300 7.67 8.60 -16.59
N THR A 301 6.64 9.40 -16.96
CA THR A 301 6.60 10.84 -16.69
C THR A 301 5.87 11.14 -15.40
N VAL A 302 6.54 11.76 -14.45
CA VAL A 302 6.02 12.14 -13.14
C VAL A 302 5.13 13.38 -13.21
N THR A 303 4.04 13.38 -12.47
CA THR A 303 3.21 14.55 -12.22
C THR A 303 3.54 15.13 -10.85
N PRO A 304 3.89 16.43 -10.75
CA PRO A 304 4.23 17.06 -9.47
C PRO A 304 3.04 17.10 -8.51
N ASP A 305 3.32 17.16 -7.21
CA ASP A 305 2.30 17.31 -6.16
C ASP A 305 1.50 18.60 -6.37
N CYS A 306 0.20 18.55 -6.14
CA CYS A 306 -0.70 19.71 -6.31
C CYS A 306 -0.38 20.86 -5.35
N ARG A 307 0.41 20.64 -4.28
CA ARG A 307 0.96 21.70 -3.42
C ARG A 307 2.00 22.58 -4.13
N HIS A 308 2.60 22.09 -5.21
CA HIS A 308 3.59 22.84 -6.01
C HIS A 308 2.95 23.45 -7.26
N LYS A 309 2.04 22.71 -7.90
CA LYS A 309 1.40 23.15 -9.15
C LYS A 309 0.06 22.49 -9.32
N CYS A 310 -0.95 23.28 -9.72
CA CYS A 310 -2.25 22.75 -10.13
C CYS A 310 -2.13 21.84 -11.36
N ASN A 311 -2.61 20.61 -11.25
CA ASN A 311 -2.59 19.62 -12.32
C ASN A 311 -3.91 19.53 -13.09
N ALA A 312 -4.85 20.45 -12.87
CA ALA A 312 -6.16 20.50 -13.53
C ALA A 312 -6.90 19.15 -13.52
N CYS A 313 -7.00 18.54 -12.34
CA CYS A 313 -7.68 17.24 -12.15
C CYS A 313 -9.21 17.34 -12.28
N GLY A 314 -9.79 18.52 -12.07
CA GLY A 314 -11.23 18.75 -12.12
C GLY A 314 -11.86 19.08 -10.75
N ILE A 315 -11.19 18.75 -9.65
CA ILE A 315 -11.76 18.89 -8.29
C ILE A 315 -12.21 20.33 -7.97
N ASN A 316 -11.52 21.33 -8.54
CA ASN A 316 -11.85 22.74 -8.32
C ASN A 316 -13.20 23.17 -8.90
N ALA A 317 -13.78 22.40 -9.83
CA ALA A 317 -15.10 22.69 -10.38
C ALA A 317 -16.23 22.41 -9.36
N HIS A 318 -15.93 21.76 -8.25
CA HIS A 318 -16.93 21.28 -7.29
C HIS A 318 -16.98 22.10 -5.99
N ASP A 319 -16.25 23.21 -5.89
CA ASP A 319 -16.18 24.07 -4.68
C ASP A 319 -15.91 23.30 -3.36
N ILE A 320 -15.24 22.16 -3.48
CA ILE A 320 -14.88 21.26 -2.37
C ILE A 320 -13.56 21.75 -1.75
N GLY A 321 -13.64 22.84 -1.05
CA GLY A 321 -12.46 23.46 -0.43
C GLY A 321 -11.57 24.17 -1.45
N ARG A 322 -11.03 25.30 -1.08
CA ARG A 322 -10.05 26.03 -1.88
C ARG A 322 -8.72 25.29 -1.77
N GLY A 323 -8.53 24.29 -2.64
CA GLY A 323 -7.21 23.73 -2.89
C GLY A 323 -6.28 24.81 -3.47
N MET A 324 -4.99 24.54 -3.51
CA MET A 324 -3.97 25.44 -4.07
C MET A 324 -4.06 25.60 -5.60
N CYS A 325 -5.13 25.15 -6.20
CA CYS A 325 -5.41 25.36 -7.62
C CYS A 325 -6.33 26.56 -7.81
#